data_38bcdcda7c4fc85c65894a8e7794edb9
#
_entry.id   38bcdcda7c4fc85c65894a8e7794edb9
#
_cell.length_a   1.000
_cell.length_b   1.000
_cell.length_c   1.000
_cell.angle_alpha   90.00
_cell.angle_beta   90.00
_cell.angle_gamma   90.00
#
_symmetry.space_group_name_H-M   'P 1'
#
loop_
_entity.id
_entity.type
_entity.pdbx_description
1 polymer ?
#
loop_
_entity_poly.entity_id
_entity_poly.type
_entity_poly.pdbx_seq_one_letter_code
_entity_poly.pdbx_strand_id
1 'polypeptide(L)'
;ITRSIADFVKARGAVPFIVPAMGSHGGATAEGQLEVLASYGITPEAMGCEIRSSMEVVELGTSDTGLPVYLDKNAYEADGIIVSCRLKPHNAFRGPYESGLLKMSVIGMGKQHGAESVHESGFQNMGRVMPQFARVIFDNTNIVAGVGIIENAYDQTYKIAALNAAEIWEQEPKLLKEANRLLGRIWVDKTDVLVVDKLGKNISGDGMVPNVSGTFG
;
A
#
# COMPACT_ATOMS: atom_id res chain seq x y z
N ILE A 1 2.66 15.06 2.70
CA ILE A 1 3.31 14.27 1.63
C ILE A 1 2.42 14.28 0.39
N THR A 2 1.17 13.77 0.43
CA THR A 2 0.27 13.69 -0.73
C THR A 2 0.09 15.06 -1.41
N ARG A 3 -0.19 16.12 -0.65
CA ARG A 3 -0.26 17.49 -1.14
C ARG A 3 1.04 17.92 -1.81
N SER A 4 2.19 17.63 -1.20
CA SER A 4 3.50 18.01 -1.75
C SER A 4 3.78 17.31 -3.09
N ILE A 5 3.35 16.05 -3.26
CA ILE A 5 3.44 15.33 -4.54
C ILE A 5 2.54 16.03 -5.58
N ALA A 6 1.30 16.35 -5.23
CA ALA A 6 0.38 17.05 -6.13
C ALA A 6 0.95 18.41 -6.57
N ASP A 7 1.48 19.20 -5.64
CA ASP A 7 2.07 20.50 -5.95
C ASP A 7 3.34 20.36 -6.81
N PHE A 8 4.16 19.34 -6.55
CA PHE A 8 5.37 19.07 -7.34
C PHE A 8 5.06 18.78 -8.82
N VAL A 9 4.05 17.96 -9.10
CA VAL A 9 3.68 17.62 -10.48
C VAL A 9 2.96 18.76 -11.16
N LYS A 10 2.13 19.55 -10.46
CA LYS A 10 1.52 20.77 -10.98
C LYS A 10 2.56 21.81 -11.41
N ALA A 11 3.60 22.01 -10.60
CA ALA A 11 4.69 22.93 -10.92
C ALA A 11 5.45 22.52 -12.20
N ARG A 12 5.22 21.31 -12.73
CA ARG A 12 5.78 20.77 -13.97
C ARG A 12 4.76 20.70 -15.11
N GLY A 13 3.60 21.33 -14.93
CA GLY A 13 2.56 21.43 -15.97
C GLY A 13 1.61 20.24 -16.03
N ALA A 14 1.69 19.29 -15.10
CA ALA A 14 0.74 18.18 -15.03
C ALA A 14 -0.54 18.57 -14.27
N VAL A 15 -1.62 17.86 -14.54
CA VAL A 15 -2.92 18.00 -13.87
C VAL A 15 -3.16 16.76 -13.00
N PRO A 16 -2.75 16.77 -11.70
CA PRO A 16 -2.91 15.61 -10.85
C PRO A 16 -4.34 15.44 -10.38
N PHE A 17 -4.73 14.18 -10.20
CA PHE A 17 -5.86 13.77 -9.39
C PHE A 17 -5.42 12.62 -8.46
N ILE A 18 -6.15 12.40 -7.39
CA ILE A 18 -5.86 11.35 -6.41
C ILE A 18 -6.86 10.21 -6.61
N VAL A 19 -6.34 8.98 -6.57
CA VAL A 19 -7.14 7.76 -6.58
C VAL A 19 -6.96 7.04 -5.24
N PRO A 20 -8.05 6.68 -4.52
CA PRO A 20 -7.93 5.86 -3.32
C PRO A 20 -7.37 4.47 -3.66
N ALA A 21 -6.21 4.13 -3.11
CA ALA A 21 -5.55 2.85 -3.35
C ALA A 21 -5.58 2.00 -2.08
N MET A 22 -6.74 1.50 -1.70
CA MET A 22 -6.94 0.79 -0.44
C MET A 22 -7.70 -0.55 -0.56
N GLY A 23 -7.75 -1.12 -1.76
CA GLY A 23 -8.39 -2.41 -2.01
C GLY A 23 -9.88 -2.40 -1.67
N SER A 24 -10.32 -3.32 -0.80
CA SER A 24 -11.69 -3.43 -0.31
C SER A 24 -12.00 -2.61 0.95
N HIS A 25 -11.08 -1.81 1.47
CA HIS A 25 -11.32 -0.93 2.61
C HIS A 25 -12.43 0.10 2.29
N GLY A 26 -12.98 0.74 3.31
CA GLY A 26 -14.11 1.68 3.13
C GLY A 26 -15.40 0.95 2.72
N GLY A 27 -15.59 -0.30 3.16
CA GLY A 27 -16.77 -1.11 2.81
C GLY A 27 -16.83 -1.49 1.33
N ALA A 28 -15.71 -1.41 0.60
CA ALA A 28 -15.63 -1.64 -0.84
C ALA A 28 -16.59 -0.73 -1.64
N THR A 29 -16.75 0.51 -1.21
CA THR A 29 -17.56 1.52 -1.90
C THR A 29 -16.73 2.76 -2.20
N ALA A 30 -17.08 3.48 -3.26
CA ALA A 30 -16.41 4.73 -3.63
C ALA A 30 -16.53 5.78 -2.53
N GLU A 31 -17.72 5.91 -1.96
CA GLU A 31 -18.05 6.85 -0.88
C GLU A 31 -17.28 6.51 0.39
N GLY A 32 -17.27 5.24 0.80
CA GLY A 32 -16.55 4.80 1.99
C GLY A 32 -15.03 4.98 1.86
N GLN A 33 -14.47 4.85 0.66
CA GLN A 33 -13.05 5.16 0.43
C GLN A 33 -12.77 6.66 0.53
N LEU A 34 -13.67 7.53 0.09
CA LEU A 34 -13.57 8.99 0.29
C LEU A 34 -13.65 9.36 1.78
N GLU A 35 -14.56 8.75 2.53
CA GLU A 35 -14.67 8.97 3.98
C GLU A 35 -13.39 8.59 4.72
N VAL A 36 -12.76 7.46 4.35
CA VAL A 36 -11.47 7.06 4.90
C VAL A 36 -10.39 8.10 4.59
N LEU A 37 -10.28 8.58 3.34
CA LEU A 37 -9.33 9.64 2.99
C LEU A 37 -9.60 10.93 3.77
N ALA A 38 -10.86 11.35 3.86
CA ALA A 38 -11.26 12.55 4.59
C ALA A 38 -10.92 12.47 6.08
N SER A 39 -11.02 11.29 6.70
CA SER A 39 -10.63 11.07 8.10
C SER A 39 -9.13 11.32 8.36
N TYR A 40 -8.31 11.25 7.31
CA TYR A 40 -6.87 11.60 7.34
C TYR A 40 -6.59 13.02 6.82
N GLY A 41 -7.62 13.83 6.60
CA GLY A 41 -7.49 15.20 6.07
C GLY A 41 -7.15 15.24 4.57
N ILE A 42 -7.34 14.14 3.85
CA ILE A 42 -7.13 14.09 2.39
C ILE A 42 -8.48 14.40 1.73
N THR A 43 -8.69 15.67 1.44
CA THR A 43 -9.87 16.20 0.73
C THR A 43 -9.43 16.97 -0.51
N PRO A 44 -10.30 17.19 -1.51
CA PRO A 44 -9.96 17.98 -2.69
C PRO A 44 -9.41 19.36 -2.33
N GLU A 45 -10.00 20.04 -1.34
CA GLU A 45 -9.59 21.37 -0.89
C GLU A 45 -8.20 21.32 -0.26
N ALA A 46 -7.96 20.38 0.65
CA ALA A 46 -6.67 20.23 1.32
C ALA A 46 -5.56 19.81 0.36
N MET A 47 -5.88 18.95 -0.61
CA MET A 47 -4.93 18.46 -1.62
C MET A 47 -4.79 19.42 -2.81
N GLY A 48 -5.75 20.32 -3.00
CA GLY A 48 -5.80 21.27 -4.12
C GLY A 48 -5.92 20.56 -5.48
N CYS A 49 -6.41 19.33 -5.53
CA CYS A 49 -6.69 18.59 -6.75
C CYS A 49 -7.89 17.68 -6.56
N GLU A 50 -8.44 17.20 -7.65
CA GLU A 50 -9.57 16.27 -7.64
C GLU A 50 -9.20 14.94 -6.96
N ILE A 51 -10.18 14.31 -6.29
CA ILE A 51 -10.09 12.93 -5.84
C ILE A 51 -11.11 12.13 -6.61
N ARG A 52 -10.66 11.18 -7.42
CA ARG A 52 -11.51 10.29 -8.22
C ARG A 52 -11.62 8.96 -7.50
N SER A 53 -12.75 8.72 -6.87
CA SER A 53 -13.04 7.45 -6.20
C SER A 53 -14.04 6.65 -7.03
N SER A 54 -13.66 5.41 -7.33
CA SER A 54 -14.48 4.44 -8.04
C SER A 54 -14.09 3.04 -7.60
N MET A 55 -14.98 2.08 -7.74
CA MET A 55 -14.66 0.66 -7.60
C MET A 55 -14.52 -0.03 -8.97
N GLU A 56 -14.67 0.74 -10.07
CA GLU A 56 -14.48 0.22 -11.43
C GLU A 56 -13.00 -0.12 -11.66
N VAL A 57 -12.77 -1.27 -12.26
CA VAL A 57 -11.44 -1.78 -12.60
C VAL A 57 -11.34 -2.18 -14.06
N VAL A 58 -10.12 -2.20 -14.57
CA VAL A 58 -9.75 -2.78 -15.87
C VAL A 58 -8.96 -4.04 -15.61
N GLU A 59 -9.27 -5.12 -16.32
CA GLU A 59 -8.45 -6.33 -16.34
C GLU A 59 -7.27 -6.13 -17.28
N LEU A 60 -6.05 -6.25 -16.75
CA LEU A 60 -4.79 -6.03 -17.49
C LEU A 60 -4.23 -7.31 -18.11
N GLY A 61 -4.78 -8.46 -17.75
CA GLY A 61 -4.29 -9.78 -18.15
C GLY A 61 -4.24 -10.74 -16.96
N THR A 62 -3.45 -11.81 -17.09
CA THR A 62 -3.32 -12.84 -16.06
C THR A 62 -1.89 -12.93 -15.53
N SER A 63 -1.75 -13.23 -14.24
CA SER A 63 -0.47 -13.56 -13.62
C SER A 63 0.01 -14.96 -14.04
N ASP A 64 1.25 -15.31 -13.70
CA ASP A 64 1.81 -16.66 -13.93
C ASP A 64 1.02 -17.78 -13.20
N THR A 65 0.18 -17.41 -12.23
CA THR A 65 -0.72 -18.35 -11.55
C THR A 65 -2.04 -18.56 -12.28
N GLY A 66 -2.25 -17.88 -13.42
CA GLY A 66 -3.50 -17.92 -14.18
C GLY A 66 -4.64 -17.06 -13.59
N LEU A 67 -4.37 -16.31 -12.53
CA LEU A 67 -5.36 -15.42 -11.89
C LEU A 67 -5.38 -14.05 -12.58
N PRO A 68 -6.56 -13.44 -12.76
CA PRO A 68 -6.69 -12.14 -13.43
C PRO A 68 -6.10 -11.01 -12.58
N VAL A 69 -5.51 -10.02 -13.25
CA VAL A 69 -4.89 -8.84 -12.65
C VAL A 69 -5.71 -7.60 -12.98
N TYR A 70 -6.11 -6.87 -11.96
CA TYR A 70 -6.99 -5.71 -12.08
C TYR A 70 -6.31 -4.42 -11.63
N LEU A 71 -6.71 -3.29 -12.24
CA LEU A 71 -6.29 -1.96 -11.84
C LEU A 71 -7.50 -1.01 -11.85
N ASP A 72 -7.51 -0.05 -10.94
CA ASP A 72 -8.45 1.07 -10.92
C ASP A 72 -8.53 1.74 -12.30
N LYS A 73 -9.74 1.93 -12.81
CA LYS A 73 -9.98 2.48 -14.16
C LYS A 73 -9.45 3.91 -14.30
N ASN A 74 -9.64 4.76 -13.28
CA ASN A 74 -9.14 6.14 -13.34
C ASN A 74 -7.60 6.16 -13.36
N ALA A 75 -6.95 5.25 -12.62
CA ALA A 75 -5.50 5.13 -12.65
C ALA A 75 -4.99 4.61 -13.99
N TYR A 76 -5.70 3.65 -14.60
CA TYR A 76 -5.36 3.10 -15.92
C TYR A 76 -5.46 4.13 -17.03
N GLU A 77 -6.48 5.01 -16.97
CA GLU A 77 -6.72 6.07 -17.96
C GLU A 77 -5.81 7.30 -17.79
N ALA A 78 -4.99 7.34 -16.75
CA ALA A 78 -4.05 8.43 -16.50
C ALA A 78 -2.79 8.32 -17.37
N ASP A 79 -2.21 9.46 -17.77
CA ASP A 79 -0.93 9.51 -18.51
C ASP A 79 0.25 8.97 -17.70
N GLY A 80 0.17 8.98 -16.36
CA GLY A 80 1.19 8.46 -15.47
C GLY A 80 0.69 8.27 -14.05
N ILE A 81 1.22 7.26 -13.37
CA ILE A 81 0.84 6.88 -12.00
C ILE A 81 2.03 7.10 -11.05
N ILE A 82 1.79 7.81 -9.96
CA ILE A 82 2.71 7.88 -8.82
C ILE A 82 2.07 7.12 -7.66
N VAL A 83 2.69 6.02 -7.26
CA VAL A 83 2.22 5.23 -6.11
C VAL A 83 2.82 5.80 -4.83
N SER A 84 1.99 6.12 -3.84
CA SER A 84 2.47 6.64 -2.55
C SER A 84 1.88 5.85 -1.40
N CYS A 85 2.74 5.31 -0.52
CA CYS A 85 2.29 4.53 0.63
C CYS A 85 3.37 4.42 1.72
N ARG A 86 2.95 3.94 2.89
CA ARG A 86 3.88 3.52 3.94
C ARG A 86 4.51 2.18 3.57
N LEU A 87 5.81 2.08 3.88
CA LEU A 87 6.57 0.83 3.79
C LEU A 87 6.71 0.24 5.19
N LYS A 88 6.17 -0.94 5.40
CA LYS A 88 6.26 -1.66 6.68
C LYS A 88 6.14 -3.18 6.48
N PRO A 89 6.62 -3.98 7.43
CA PRO A 89 6.35 -5.42 7.43
C PRO A 89 4.84 -5.70 7.47
N HIS A 90 4.43 -6.75 6.78
CA HIS A 90 3.04 -7.20 6.80
C HIS A 90 2.75 -8.06 8.04
N ASN A 91 1.49 -8.06 8.50
CA ASN A 91 1.10 -8.82 9.69
C ASN A 91 0.90 -10.31 9.42
N ALA A 92 0.58 -10.71 8.19
CA ALA A 92 0.12 -12.07 7.87
C ALA A 92 1.03 -12.85 6.90
N PHE A 93 2.02 -12.23 6.26
CA PHE A 93 2.95 -12.94 5.38
C PHE A 93 4.33 -12.30 5.35
N ARG A 94 5.31 -13.06 4.86
CA ARG A 94 6.69 -12.64 4.68
C ARG A 94 7.11 -12.76 3.23
N GLY A 95 8.02 -11.86 2.82
CA GLY A 95 8.60 -11.87 1.50
C GLY A 95 9.54 -10.69 1.26
N PRO A 96 10.15 -10.60 0.08
CA PRO A 96 10.97 -9.44 -0.28
C PRO A 96 10.13 -8.17 -0.44
N TYR A 97 8.83 -8.33 -0.74
CA TYR A 97 7.84 -7.25 -0.85
C TYR A 97 6.66 -7.60 0.05
N GLU A 98 6.36 -6.74 1.02
CA GLU A 98 5.27 -6.95 1.97
C GLU A 98 4.26 -5.80 1.89
N SER A 99 4.16 -4.93 2.89
CA SER A 99 3.33 -3.73 2.82
C SER A 99 4.14 -2.57 2.24
N GLY A 100 4.00 -2.33 0.96
CA GLY A 100 4.78 -1.31 0.24
C GLY A 100 4.17 -0.94 -1.12
N LEU A 101 5.02 -0.41 -1.99
CA LEU A 101 4.63 0.11 -3.30
C LEU A 101 4.06 -0.97 -4.21
N LEU A 102 4.69 -2.18 -4.24
CA LEU A 102 4.17 -3.28 -5.02
C LEU A 102 2.78 -3.73 -4.52
N LYS A 103 2.62 -3.93 -3.21
CA LYS A 103 1.31 -4.29 -2.65
C LYS A 103 0.26 -3.21 -2.92
N MET A 104 0.64 -1.96 -2.83
CA MET A 104 -0.28 -0.85 -3.11
C MET A 104 -0.70 -0.84 -4.58
N SER A 105 0.22 -1.14 -5.49
CA SER A 105 -0.09 -1.29 -6.91
C SER A 105 -1.05 -2.45 -7.17
N VAL A 106 -0.82 -3.61 -6.54
CA VAL A 106 -1.58 -4.84 -6.78
C VAL A 106 -2.92 -4.84 -6.05
N ILE A 107 -2.90 -4.73 -4.73
CA ILE A 107 -4.09 -4.85 -3.88
C ILE A 107 -4.78 -3.49 -3.75
N GLY A 108 -4.01 -2.43 -3.51
CA GLY A 108 -4.54 -1.09 -3.29
C GLY A 108 -5.31 -0.57 -4.49
N MET A 109 -4.64 -0.46 -5.63
CA MET A 109 -5.24 0.00 -6.90
C MET A 109 -6.06 -1.09 -7.60
N GLY A 110 -5.88 -2.37 -7.28
CA GLY A 110 -6.71 -3.46 -7.78
C GLY A 110 -8.14 -3.44 -7.24
N LYS A 111 -8.43 -2.57 -6.26
CA LYS A 111 -9.72 -2.47 -5.59
C LYS A 111 -10.16 -3.81 -4.98
N GLN A 112 -11.45 -4.04 -4.83
CA GLN A 112 -11.97 -5.31 -4.31
C GLN A 112 -11.58 -6.48 -5.21
N HIS A 113 -11.78 -6.37 -6.52
CA HIS A 113 -11.48 -7.45 -7.48
C HIS A 113 -10.00 -7.88 -7.44
N GLY A 114 -9.07 -6.93 -7.44
CA GLY A 114 -7.64 -7.24 -7.35
C GLY A 114 -7.25 -7.83 -6.00
N ALA A 115 -7.85 -7.34 -4.91
CA ALA A 115 -7.62 -7.92 -3.58
C ALA A 115 -8.10 -9.37 -3.50
N GLU A 116 -9.31 -9.67 -3.97
CA GLU A 116 -9.88 -11.02 -4.01
C GLU A 116 -9.03 -11.95 -4.86
N SER A 117 -8.67 -11.54 -6.07
CA SER A 117 -7.85 -12.33 -7.00
C SER A 117 -6.52 -12.75 -6.36
N VAL A 118 -5.81 -11.83 -5.72
CA VAL A 118 -4.54 -12.18 -5.04
C VAL A 118 -4.79 -13.09 -3.85
N HIS A 119 -5.85 -12.85 -3.06
CA HIS A 119 -6.16 -13.65 -1.88
C HIS A 119 -6.56 -15.09 -2.21
N GLU A 120 -7.08 -15.37 -3.40
CA GLU A 120 -7.33 -16.74 -3.87
C GLU A 120 -6.07 -17.61 -3.86
N SER A 121 -4.88 -17.01 -4.00
CA SER A 121 -3.61 -17.74 -3.89
C SER A 121 -3.27 -18.23 -2.48
N GLY A 122 -3.98 -17.73 -1.45
CA GLY A 122 -3.73 -18.00 -0.04
C GLY A 122 -2.58 -17.16 0.56
N PHE A 123 -2.70 -16.79 1.83
CA PHE A 123 -1.74 -15.91 2.50
C PHE A 123 -0.31 -16.45 2.51
N GLN A 124 -0.13 -17.77 2.63
CA GLN A 124 1.17 -18.43 2.59
C GLN A 124 1.91 -18.24 1.27
N ASN A 125 1.19 -17.96 0.18
CA ASN A 125 1.76 -17.75 -1.14
C ASN A 125 1.96 -16.27 -1.51
N MET A 126 1.42 -15.34 -0.72
CA MET A 126 1.41 -13.91 -1.02
C MET A 126 2.79 -13.35 -1.33
N GLY A 127 3.81 -13.69 -0.55
CA GLY A 127 5.18 -13.22 -0.76
C GLY A 127 5.78 -13.64 -2.12
N ARG A 128 5.31 -14.76 -2.69
CA ARG A 128 5.74 -15.27 -3.99
C ARG A 128 4.88 -14.77 -5.14
N VAL A 129 3.58 -14.65 -4.91
CA VAL A 129 2.58 -14.36 -5.97
C VAL A 129 2.49 -12.85 -6.23
N MET A 130 2.58 -12.02 -5.21
CA MET A 130 2.44 -10.56 -5.35
C MET A 130 3.39 -9.93 -6.37
N PRO A 131 4.70 -10.28 -6.44
CA PRO A 131 5.58 -9.77 -7.49
C PRO A 131 5.14 -10.13 -8.91
N GLN A 132 4.49 -11.28 -9.11
CA GLN A 132 3.98 -11.72 -10.42
C GLN A 132 2.81 -10.82 -10.88
N PHE A 133 1.86 -10.54 -9.99
CA PHE A 133 0.80 -9.58 -10.24
C PHE A 133 1.34 -8.17 -10.51
N ALA A 134 2.30 -7.72 -9.68
CA ALA A 134 2.93 -6.43 -9.89
C ALA A 134 3.61 -6.32 -11.24
N ARG A 135 4.23 -7.41 -11.74
CA ARG A 135 4.85 -7.42 -13.07
C ARG A 135 3.83 -7.10 -14.15
N VAL A 136 2.67 -7.78 -14.14
CA VAL A 136 1.59 -7.50 -15.11
C VAL A 136 1.15 -6.04 -15.07
N ILE A 137 1.02 -5.45 -13.86
CA ILE A 137 0.63 -4.05 -13.72
C ILE A 137 1.71 -3.13 -14.29
N PHE A 138 2.98 -3.31 -13.90
CA PHE A 138 4.08 -2.45 -14.34
C PHE A 138 4.33 -2.55 -15.86
N ASP A 139 4.11 -3.72 -16.46
CA ASP A 139 4.32 -3.94 -17.89
C ASP A 139 3.16 -3.38 -18.75
N ASN A 140 1.95 -3.22 -18.17
CA ASN A 140 0.76 -2.76 -18.90
C ASN A 140 0.28 -1.37 -18.50
N THR A 141 1.00 -0.65 -17.64
CA THR A 141 0.63 0.69 -17.18
C THR A 141 1.84 1.61 -17.10
N ASN A 142 1.58 2.92 -17.05
CA ASN A 142 2.65 3.92 -16.90
C ASN A 142 2.85 4.31 -15.43
N ILE A 143 3.32 3.36 -14.59
CA ILE A 143 3.84 3.72 -13.26
C ILE A 143 5.17 4.44 -13.44
N VAL A 144 5.20 5.74 -13.19
CA VAL A 144 6.40 6.59 -13.38
C VAL A 144 7.26 6.66 -12.14
N ALA A 145 6.64 6.61 -10.95
CA ALA A 145 7.37 6.73 -9.68
C ALA A 145 6.62 6.08 -8.51
N GLY A 146 7.38 5.82 -7.45
CA GLY A 146 6.88 5.44 -6.14
C GLY A 146 7.41 6.35 -5.04
N VAL A 147 6.58 6.71 -4.08
CA VAL A 147 6.96 7.44 -2.89
C VAL A 147 6.69 6.57 -1.67
N GLY A 148 7.75 5.96 -1.16
CA GLY A 148 7.72 5.11 0.03
C GLY A 148 7.97 5.91 1.29
N ILE A 149 7.17 5.71 2.34
CA ILE A 149 7.26 6.39 3.62
C ILE A 149 7.58 5.35 4.69
N ILE A 150 8.66 5.55 5.43
CA ILE A 150 9.03 4.74 6.58
C ILE A 150 8.74 5.53 7.85
N GLU A 151 8.09 4.90 8.79
CA GLU A 151 7.79 5.45 10.11
C GLU A 151 8.59 4.72 11.20
N ASN A 152 8.86 5.41 12.30
CA ASN A 152 9.48 4.82 13.48
C ASN A 152 8.40 4.22 14.43
N ALA A 153 8.84 3.69 15.58
CA ALA A 153 7.97 3.09 16.61
C ALA A 153 6.98 4.07 17.27
N TYR A 154 7.10 5.37 16.99
CA TYR A 154 6.22 6.43 17.48
C TYR A 154 5.29 6.98 16.39
N ASP A 155 5.13 6.24 15.27
CA ASP A 155 4.36 6.66 14.09
C ASP A 155 4.84 8.00 13.47
N GLN A 156 6.11 8.37 13.72
CA GLN A 156 6.71 9.55 13.13
C GLN A 156 7.41 9.19 11.81
N THR A 157 7.27 10.05 10.82
CA THR A 157 7.97 9.88 9.55
C THR A 157 9.49 9.93 9.77
N TYR A 158 10.14 8.80 9.52
CA TYR A 158 11.59 8.66 9.61
C TYR A 158 12.27 8.94 8.27
N LYS A 159 11.72 8.42 7.18
CA LYS A 159 12.28 8.53 5.83
C LYS A 159 11.19 8.61 4.77
N ILE A 160 11.45 9.42 3.76
CA ILE A 160 10.67 9.44 2.51
C ILE A 160 11.63 9.07 1.38
N ALA A 161 11.31 8.04 0.62
CA ALA A 161 12.07 7.59 -0.53
C ALA A 161 11.25 7.79 -1.80
N ALA A 162 11.73 8.64 -2.71
CA ALA A 162 11.17 8.78 -4.05
C ALA A 162 12.00 7.93 -5.01
N LEU A 163 11.34 7.03 -5.73
CA LEU A 163 11.93 6.03 -6.60
C LEU A 163 11.30 6.12 -7.98
N ASN A 164 12.05 5.97 -9.05
CA ASN A 164 11.45 5.69 -10.35
C ASN A 164 10.92 4.24 -10.42
N ALA A 165 10.15 3.92 -11.46
CA ALA A 165 9.51 2.61 -11.58
C ALA A 165 10.50 1.43 -11.53
N ALA A 166 11.66 1.56 -12.16
CA ALA A 166 12.68 0.51 -12.16
C ALA A 166 13.35 0.35 -10.79
N GLU A 167 13.60 1.46 -10.09
CA GLU A 167 14.21 1.45 -8.76
C GLU A 167 13.32 0.82 -7.69
N ILE A 168 11.99 0.83 -7.86
CA ILE A 168 11.05 0.22 -6.90
C ILE A 168 11.43 -1.25 -6.65
N TRP A 169 11.68 -2.02 -7.70
CA TRP A 169 11.99 -3.43 -7.60
C TRP A 169 13.27 -3.74 -6.81
N GLU A 170 14.27 -2.88 -6.93
CA GLU A 170 15.55 -3.06 -6.25
C GLU A 170 15.54 -2.48 -4.83
N GLN A 171 14.92 -1.32 -4.65
CA GLN A 171 15.05 -0.54 -3.41
C GLN A 171 13.98 -0.88 -2.38
N GLU A 172 12.75 -1.26 -2.78
CA GLU A 172 11.70 -1.57 -1.82
C GLU A 172 12.10 -2.67 -0.82
N PRO A 173 12.75 -3.78 -1.22
CA PRO A 173 13.22 -4.78 -0.24
C PRO A 173 14.24 -4.25 0.76
N LYS A 174 15.09 -3.29 0.36
CA LYS A 174 16.07 -2.66 1.25
C LYS A 174 15.37 -1.71 2.24
N LEU A 175 14.43 -0.94 1.75
CA LEU A 175 13.61 -0.04 2.56
C LEU A 175 12.71 -0.81 3.54
N LEU A 176 12.17 -1.96 3.13
CA LEU A 176 11.42 -2.85 4.00
C LEU A 176 12.27 -3.38 5.16
N LYS A 177 13.52 -3.76 4.92
CA LYS A 177 14.46 -4.15 5.98
C LYS A 177 14.73 -3.00 6.95
N GLU A 178 14.86 -1.78 6.45
CA GLU A 178 15.03 -0.58 7.26
C GLU A 178 13.77 -0.33 8.11
N ALA A 179 12.58 -0.38 7.51
CA ALA A 179 11.31 -0.24 8.20
C ALA A 179 11.13 -1.28 9.32
N ASN A 180 11.53 -2.55 9.07
CA ASN A 180 11.45 -3.60 10.07
C ASN A 180 12.33 -3.33 11.30
N ARG A 181 13.49 -2.67 11.13
CA ARG A 181 14.38 -2.28 12.26
C ARG A 181 13.78 -1.17 13.13
N LEU A 182 12.88 -0.37 12.57
CA LEU A 182 12.28 0.79 13.21
C LEU A 182 10.94 0.49 13.90
N LEU A 183 10.40 -0.73 13.73
CA LEU A 183 9.20 -1.15 14.44
C LEU A 183 9.39 -1.09 15.95
N GLY A 184 8.29 -0.84 16.66
CA GLY A 184 8.22 -1.01 18.11
C GLY A 184 8.63 -2.43 18.52
N ARG A 185 9.20 -2.56 19.70
CA ARG A 185 9.65 -3.84 20.25
C ARG A 185 9.21 -3.99 21.68
N ILE A 186 8.89 -5.22 22.07
CA ILE A 186 8.82 -5.62 23.46
C ILE A 186 10.26 -5.92 23.89
N TRP A 187 10.78 -5.18 24.87
CA TRP A 187 12.19 -5.26 25.31
C TRP A 187 12.49 -6.42 26.26
N VAL A 188 11.53 -7.33 26.42
CA VAL A 188 11.66 -8.54 27.22
C VAL A 188 11.68 -9.72 26.25
N ASP A 189 12.77 -10.48 26.23
CA ASP A 189 12.97 -11.58 25.29
C ASP A 189 11.96 -12.72 25.49
N LYS A 190 11.51 -12.91 26.72
CA LYS A 190 10.54 -13.94 27.06
C LYS A 190 9.62 -13.47 28.20
N THR A 191 8.34 -13.68 28.03
CA THR A 191 7.34 -13.40 29.06
C THR A 191 6.30 -14.52 29.09
N ASP A 192 5.89 -14.93 30.28
CA ASP A 192 4.83 -15.93 30.45
C ASP A 192 3.42 -15.31 30.39
N VAL A 193 3.31 -14.04 30.75
CA VAL A 193 2.05 -13.29 30.73
C VAL A 193 2.31 -11.87 30.27
N LEU A 194 1.58 -11.44 29.25
CA LEU A 194 1.54 -10.05 28.79
C LEU A 194 0.13 -9.49 28.99
N VAL A 195 0.01 -8.45 29.82
CA VAL A 195 -1.26 -7.73 30.04
C VAL A 195 -1.24 -6.47 29.18
N VAL A 196 -2.24 -6.31 28.32
CA VAL A 196 -2.38 -5.19 27.39
C VAL A 196 -3.65 -4.43 27.74
N ASP A 197 -3.52 -3.14 28.09
CA ASP A 197 -4.64 -2.29 28.49
C ASP A 197 -5.57 -1.95 27.33
N LYS A 198 -5.00 -1.75 26.15
CA LYS A 198 -5.73 -1.38 24.94
C LYS A 198 -5.27 -2.20 23.74
N LEU A 199 -6.25 -2.84 23.11
CA LEU A 199 -6.08 -3.56 21.87
C LEU A 199 -7.16 -3.08 20.89
N GLY A 200 -6.76 -2.56 19.73
CA GLY A 200 -7.74 -2.04 18.78
C GLY A 200 -7.24 -2.07 17.35
N LYS A 201 -8.16 -2.33 16.42
CA LYS A 201 -7.87 -2.35 14.99
C LYS A 201 -7.33 -1.01 14.48
N ASN A 202 -7.74 0.10 15.07
CA ASN A 202 -7.26 1.44 14.77
C ASN A 202 -5.83 1.70 15.28
N ILE A 203 -5.28 0.82 16.13
CA ILE A 203 -3.91 0.92 16.64
C ILE A 203 -2.96 0.10 15.76
N SER A 204 -3.30 -1.16 15.45
CA SER A 204 -2.39 -2.08 14.78
C SER A 204 -2.96 -2.77 13.53
N GLY A 205 -4.20 -2.53 13.16
CA GLY A 205 -4.89 -3.16 12.04
C GLY A 205 -5.56 -4.48 12.40
N ASP A 206 -4.81 -5.51 12.82
CA ASP A 206 -5.34 -6.85 13.12
C ASP A 206 -5.42 -7.17 14.63
N GLY A 207 -5.34 -6.17 15.49
CA GLY A 207 -5.20 -6.36 16.92
C GLY A 207 -3.74 -6.24 17.35
N MET A 208 -3.14 -7.22 18.03
CA MET A 208 -1.70 -7.21 18.31
C MET A 208 -0.90 -7.41 17.03
N VAL A 209 0.13 -6.57 16.83
CA VAL A 209 1.02 -6.68 15.68
C VAL A 209 1.92 -7.90 15.87
N PRO A 210 1.79 -8.95 15.06
CA PRO A 210 2.61 -10.17 15.21
C PRO A 210 4.11 -9.91 15.11
N ASN A 211 4.49 -8.91 14.34
CA ASN A 211 5.88 -8.45 14.20
C ASN A 211 6.48 -7.94 15.52
N VAL A 212 5.66 -7.49 16.45
CA VAL A 212 6.07 -6.96 17.77
C VAL A 212 5.90 -8.00 18.85
N SER A 213 4.78 -8.74 18.84
CA SER A 213 4.47 -9.76 19.85
C SER A 213 5.22 -11.08 19.65
N GLY A 214 5.76 -11.32 18.46
CA GLY A 214 6.42 -12.59 18.12
C GLY A 214 5.48 -13.76 17.89
N THR A 215 4.18 -13.51 17.82
CA THR A 215 3.15 -14.57 17.63
C THR A 215 2.83 -14.77 16.15
N PHE A 216 3.86 -14.99 15.36
CA PHE A 216 3.70 -15.38 13.96
C PHE A 216 3.37 -16.86 13.89
N GLY A 217 2.15 -17.20 13.43
CA GLY A 217 1.72 -18.56 13.19
C GLY A 217 2.13 -19.10 11.84
#